data_e81bc5dc8f7507b034c5723b6fd70542
#
_entry.id   e81bc5dc8f7507b034c5723b6fd70542
#
_cell.length_a   1.000
_cell.length_b   1.000
_cell.length_c   1.000
_cell.angle_alpha   90.00
_cell.angle_beta   90.00
_cell.angle_gamma   90.00
#
_symmetry.space_group_name_H-M   'P 1'
#
loop_
_entity.id
_entity.type
_entity.pdbx_description
1 polymer ?
#
loop_
_entity_poly.entity_id
_entity_poly.type
_entity_poly.pdbx_seq_one_letter_code
_entity_poly.pdbx_strand_id
1 'polypeptide(L)'
;DKGTHIALVLHSIATIILGYFVTSLWIELERPPMRTLAETRIWYSLFIGFIGIILYFLYKQKWMLNYAALMSSVFLIVTYFSPDSMNKTLMPALQSIWFVPHVIVYIFAYAMLGMSAAISLYGLYRIYKQKSADKILDVADQLINIGYAFLTLGLLFGALWAKEAWGHYWTWDPKETWAFITWVGYLIYIHYRYKHKAKNL
;
A
#
# COMPACT_ATOMS: atom_id res chain seq x y z
N ASP A 1 -0.16 25.48 13.10
CA ASP A 1 1.30 25.55 13.19
C ASP A 1 1.89 25.71 11.77
N LYS A 2 2.59 26.85 11.54
CA LYS A 2 3.13 27.22 10.20
C LYS A 2 3.98 26.09 9.59
N GLY A 3 4.80 25.41 10.40
CA GLY A 3 5.66 24.31 9.93
C GLY A 3 4.87 23.12 9.35
N THR A 4 3.73 22.79 9.94
CA THR A 4 2.87 21.71 9.44
C THR A 4 2.19 22.08 8.12
N HIS A 5 1.77 23.33 7.96
CA HIS A 5 1.20 23.77 6.68
C HIS A 5 2.25 23.74 5.56
N ILE A 6 3.48 24.17 5.84
CA ILE A 6 4.58 24.09 4.87
C ILE A 6 4.86 22.62 4.50
N ALA A 7 4.97 21.74 5.50
CA ALA A 7 5.18 20.30 5.25
C ALA A 7 4.05 19.68 4.40
N LEU A 8 2.79 20.01 4.70
CA LEU A 8 1.65 19.53 3.91
C LEU A 8 1.71 20.02 2.46
N VAL A 9 1.99 21.32 2.26
CA VAL A 9 2.10 21.91 0.92
C VAL A 9 3.22 21.26 0.13
N LEU A 10 4.41 21.12 0.72
CA LEU A 10 5.55 20.48 0.06
C LEU A 10 5.27 19.02 -0.27
N HIS A 11 4.67 18.26 0.66
CA HIS A 11 4.30 16.87 0.42
C HIS A 11 3.24 16.73 -0.67
N SER A 12 2.24 17.62 -0.70
CA SER A 12 1.22 17.65 -1.74
C SER A 12 1.81 17.96 -3.12
N ILE A 13 2.70 18.96 -3.20
CA ILE A 13 3.41 19.30 -4.45
C ILE A 13 4.24 18.10 -4.92
N ALA A 14 5.01 17.46 -4.04
CA ALA A 14 5.81 16.28 -4.37
C ALA A 14 4.94 15.13 -4.90
N THR A 15 3.80 14.88 -4.26
CA THR A 15 2.84 13.84 -4.69
C THR A 15 2.24 14.16 -6.06
N ILE A 16 1.91 15.43 -6.33
CA ILE A 16 1.40 15.88 -7.65
C ILE A 16 2.48 15.72 -8.72
N ILE A 17 3.73 16.12 -8.44
CA ILE A 17 4.85 15.95 -9.38
C ILE A 17 5.05 14.46 -9.69
N LEU A 18 5.00 13.59 -8.67
CA LEU A 18 5.11 12.15 -8.86
C LEU A 18 3.95 11.59 -9.69
N GLY A 19 2.73 12.06 -9.47
CA GLY A 19 1.55 11.72 -10.27
C GLY A 19 1.71 12.15 -11.73
N TYR A 20 2.22 13.36 -11.97
CA TYR A 20 2.56 13.84 -13.31
C TYR A 20 3.62 12.94 -13.97
N PHE A 21 4.68 12.60 -13.24
CA PHE A 21 5.72 11.70 -13.74
C PHE A 21 5.17 10.33 -14.14
N VAL A 22 4.32 9.71 -13.31
CA VAL A 22 3.66 8.43 -13.61
C VAL A 22 2.79 8.53 -14.86
N THR A 23 2.05 9.64 -15.01
CA THR A 23 1.20 9.87 -16.18
C THR A 23 2.03 10.06 -17.45
N SER A 24 3.13 10.82 -17.38
CA SER A 24 4.04 11.02 -18.51
C SER A 24 4.69 9.70 -18.94
N LEU A 25 5.12 8.89 -17.95
CA LEU A 25 5.68 7.56 -18.19
C LEU A 25 4.65 6.61 -18.83
N TRP A 26 3.38 6.71 -18.42
CA TRP A 26 2.29 5.95 -19.03
C TRP A 26 2.09 6.29 -20.52
N ILE A 27 2.10 7.58 -20.84
CA ILE A 27 1.97 8.06 -22.21
C ILE A 27 3.16 7.62 -23.05
N GLU A 28 4.39 7.76 -22.54
CA GLU A 28 5.63 7.38 -23.23
C GLU A 28 5.70 5.87 -23.52
N LEU A 29 5.25 5.05 -22.55
CA LEU A 29 5.29 3.59 -22.67
C LEU A 29 4.09 3.01 -23.43
N GLU A 30 3.09 3.82 -23.76
CA GLU A 30 1.80 3.40 -24.36
C GLU A 30 1.11 2.27 -23.56
N ARG A 31 1.47 2.12 -22.28
CA ARG A 31 0.95 1.12 -21.34
C ARG A 31 1.04 1.60 -19.90
N PRO A 32 0.20 1.07 -18.98
CA PRO A 32 0.37 1.35 -17.54
C PRO A 32 1.77 0.94 -17.06
N PRO A 33 2.52 1.84 -16.37
CA PRO A 33 3.86 1.55 -15.89
C PRO A 33 3.81 0.70 -14.60
N MET A 34 3.56 -0.61 -14.73
CA MET A 34 3.38 -1.55 -13.59
C MET A 34 4.10 -2.89 -13.78
N ARG A 35 4.89 -3.04 -14.87
CA ARG A 35 5.47 -4.32 -15.26
C ARG A 35 6.88 -4.54 -14.72
N THR A 36 7.56 -3.48 -14.31
CA THR A 36 8.90 -3.56 -13.72
C THR A 36 8.86 -3.31 -12.22
N LEU A 37 9.90 -3.77 -11.52
CA LEU A 37 10.03 -3.55 -10.08
C LEU A 37 10.16 -2.05 -9.74
N ALA A 38 10.81 -1.28 -10.61
CA ALA A 38 10.91 0.17 -10.48
C ALA A 38 9.54 0.83 -10.61
N GLU A 39 8.77 0.46 -11.64
CA GLU A 39 7.43 0.99 -11.88
C GLU A 39 6.50 0.72 -10.69
N THR A 40 6.52 -0.50 -10.12
CA THR A 40 5.69 -0.83 -8.95
C THR A 40 6.09 -0.06 -7.70
N ARG A 41 7.39 0.21 -7.48
CA ARG A 41 7.88 1.05 -6.38
C ARG A 41 7.43 2.51 -6.52
N ILE A 42 7.43 3.04 -7.74
CA ILE A 42 6.95 4.40 -8.03
C ILE A 42 5.44 4.50 -7.72
N TRP A 43 4.63 3.53 -8.12
CA TRP A 43 3.22 3.47 -7.77
C TRP A 43 2.97 3.38 -6.27
N TYR A 44 3.76 2.55 -5.56
CA TYR A 44 3.67 2.46 -4.10
C TYR A 44 3.98 3.82 -3.45
N SER A 45 5.02 4.51 -3.94
CA SER A 45 5.38 5.85 -3.45
C SER A 45 4.27 6.86 -3.66
N LEU A 46 3.59 6.81 -4.81
CA LEU A 46 2.45 7.67 -5.13
C LEU A 46 1.27 7.39 -4.20
N PHE A 47 0.89 6.12 -4.03
CA PHE A 47 -0.24 5.75 -3.18
C PHE A 47 -0.01 6.08 -1.72
N ILE A 48 1.17 5.76 -1.17
CA ILE A 48 1.43 6.08 0.24
C ILE A 48 1.51 7.58 0.49
N GLY A 49 2.04 8.35 -0.46
CA GLY A 49 2.02 9.81 -0.41
C GLY A 49 0.59 10.37 -0.38
N PHE A 50 -0.26 9.89 -1.27
CA PHE A 50 -1.67 10.27 -1.34
C PHE A 50 -2.47 9.87 -0.08
N ILE A 51 -2.29 8.64 0.40
CA ILE A 51 -2.90 8.13 1.63
C ILE A 51 -2.47 8.99 2.83
N GLY A 52 -1.20 9.36 2.93
CA GLY A 52 -0.69 10.22 4.00
C GLY A 52 -1.38 11.58 4.04
N ILE A 53 -1.65 12.18 2.88
CA ILE A 53 -2.40 13.44 2.78
C ILE A 53 -3.85 13.25 3.28
N ILE A 54 -4.55 12.22 2.80
CA ILE A 54 -5.92 11.91 3.22
C ILE A 54 -5.99 11.72 4.73
N LEU A 55 -5.11 10.87 5.28
CA LEU A 55 -5.10 10.59 6.72
C LEU A 55 -4.79 11.83 7.56
N TYR A 56 -3.91 12.71 7.06
CA TYR A 56 -3.68 13.98 7.73
C TYR A 56 -4.95 14.85 7.75
N PHE A 57 -5.70 14.92 6.67
CA PHE A 57 -6.96 15.71 6.66
C PHE A 57 -8.03 15.09 7.56
N LEU A 58 -8.12 13.76 7.62
CA LEU A 58 -9.10 13.05 8.45
C LEU A 58 -8.77 13.10 9.95
N TYR A 59 -7.51 12.85 10.30
CA TYR A 59 -7.11 12.63 11.69
C TYR A 59 -6.24 13.73 12.28
N LYS A 60 -5.77 14.68 11.47
CA LYS A 60 -4.90 15.82 11.85
C LYS A 60 -3.59 15.40 12.57
N GLN A 61 -3.10 14.20 12.30
CA GLN A 61 -1.90 13.63 12.90
C GLN A 61 -0.68 13.89 12.01
N LYS A 62 0.20 14.81 12.42
CA LYS A 62 1.40 15.23 11.65
C LYS A 62 2.37 14.08 11.35
N TRP A 63 2.52 13.14 12.28
CA TRP A 63 3.45 12.04 12.12
C TRP A 63 3.05 11.07 10.98
N MET A 64 1.76 10.95 10.66
CA MET A 64 1.29 10.14 9.52
C MET A 64 1.78 10.71 8.19
N LEU A 65 1.77 12.04 8.06
CA LEU A 65 2.30 12.73 6.88
C LEU A 65 3.81 12.51 6.77
N ASN A 66 4.54 12.64 7.89
CA ASN A 66 5.99 12.41 7.92
C ASN A 66 6.35 10.96 7.58
N TYR A 67 5.60 9.99 8.09
CA TYR A 67 5.78 8.58 7.73
C TYR A 67 5.55 8.34 6.24
N ALA A 68 4.48 8.87 5.67
CA ALA A 68 4.18 8.74 4.25
C ALA A 68 5.30 9.36 3.38
N ALA A 69 5.77 10.56 3.74
CA ALA A 69 6.89 11.21 3.08
C ALA A 69 8.18 10.37 3.15
N LEU A 70 8.51 9.86 4.34
CA LEU A 70 9.68 9.00 4.54
C LEU A 70 9.61 7.74 3.69
N MET A 71 8.50 7.01 3.75
CA MET A 71 8.34 5.76 2.99
C MET A 71 8.34 5.98 1.49
N SER A 72 7.63 7.01 1.01
CA SER A 72 7.67 7.40 -0.40
C SER A 72 9.11 7.70 -0.85
N SER A 73 9.86 8.48 -0.07
CA SER A 73 11.26 8.80 -0.36
C SER A 73 12.16 7.57 -0.37
N VAL A 74 12.00 6.65 0.58
CA VAL A 74 12.78 5.39 0.63
C VAL A 74 12.60 4.59 -0.65
N PHE A 75 11.36 4.38 -1.10
CA PHE A 75 11.10 3.61 -2.31
C PHE A 75 11.62 4.31 -3.58
N LEU A 76 11.54 5.64 -3.67
CA LEU A 76 12.11 6.40 -4.77
C LEU A 76 13.64 6.34 -4.79
N ILE A 77 14.29 6.47 -3.62
CA ILE A 77 15.75 6.35 -3.48
C ILE A 77 16.21 4.95 -3.88
N VAL A 78 15.55 3.90 -3.36
CA VAL A 78 15.87 2.51 -3.73
C VAL A 78 15.71 2.29 -5.25
N THR A 79 14.68 2.87 -5.86
CA THR A 79 14.48 2.80 -7.31
C THR A 79 15.60 3.50 -8.07
N TYR A 80 16.00 4.67 -7.63
CA TYR A 80 17.08 5.44 -8.25
C TYR A 80 18.43 4.70 -8.24
N PHE A 81 18.76 4.04 -7.13
CA PHE A 81 19.99 3.25 -6.98
C PHE A 81 19.89 1.80 -7.51
N SER A 82 18.78 1.42 -8.12
CA SER A 82 18.57 0.07 -8.69
C SER A 82 18.24 0.14 -10.19
N PRO A 83 19.19 0.58 -11.07
CA PRO A 83 18.92 0.78 -12.49
C PRO A 83 18.45 -0.49 -13.22
N ASP A 84 18.91 -1.68 -12.79
CA ASP A 84 18.50 -2.97 -13.36
C ASP A 84 17.00 -3.26 -13.15
N SER A 85 16.38 -2.60 -12.17
CA SER A 85 14.95 -2.74 -11.90
C SER A 85 14.07 -2.11 -12.99
N MET A 86 14.64 -1.34 -13.92
CA MET A 86 13.97 -0.75 -15.09
C MET A 86 14.07 -1.59 -16.37
N ASN A 87 14.57 -2.83 -16.28
CA ASN A 87 14.78 -3.68 -17.44
C ASN A 87 13.45 -3.92 -18.19
N LYS A 88 13.44 -3.60 -19.49
CA LYS A 88 12.24 -3.56 -20.36
C LYS A 88 11.85 -4.91 -20.96
N THR A 89 12.58 -6.00 -20.70
CA THR A 89 12.23 -7.32 -21.22
C THR A 89 10.92 -7.81 -20.61
N LEU A 90 9.85 -7.75 -21.39
CA LEU A 90 8.52 -8.14 -20.95
C LEU A 90 8.35 -9.65 -21.05
N MET A 91 8.10 -10.29 -19.91
CA MET A 91 7.63 -11.67 -19.89
C MET A 91 6.20 -11.74 -20.48
N PRO A 92 5.88 -12.75 -21.30
CA PRO A 92 4.52 -12.90 -21.88
C PRO A 92 3.41 -12.88 -20.81
N ALA A 93 3.66 -13.45 -19.63
CA ALA A 93 2.73 -13.47 -18.50
C ALA A 93 2.26 -12.07 -18.05
N LEU A 94 3.06 -11.02 -18.28
CA LEU A 94 2.73 -9.64 -17.88
C LEU A 94 1.82 -8.92 -18.91
N GLN A 95 1.40 -9.59 -19.97
CA GLN A 95 0.55 -9.01 -21.01
C GLN A 95 -0.95 -9.24 -20.75
N SER A 96 -1.31 -10.03 -19.74
CA SER A 96 -2.70 -10.31 -19.37
C SER A 96 -3.45 -9.03 -18.96
N ILE A 97 -4.71 -8.95 -19.34
CA ILE A 97 -5.63 -7.86 -18.95
C ILE A 97 -5.81 -7.80 -17.42
N TRP A 98 -5.71 -8.92 -16.73
CA TRP A 98 -5.90 -9.03 -15.28
C TRP A 98 -4.67 -8.60 -14.47
N PHE A 99 -3.49 -8.53 -15.11
CA PHE A 99 -2.26 -8.15 -14.43
C PHE A 99 -2.34 -6.75 -13.82
N VAL A 100 -2.80 -5.76 -14.60
CA VAL A 100 -2.86 -4.36 -14.15
C VAL A 100 -3.84 -4.17 -12.97
N PRO A 101 -5.10 -4.64 -13.02
CA PRO A 101 -6.00 -4.59 -11.88
C PRO A 101 -5.43 -5.28 -10.64
N HIS A 102 -4.84 -6.47 -10.80
CA HIS A 102 -4.17 -7.19 -9.71
C HIS A 102 -3.11 -6.33 -9.03
N VAL A 103 -2.18 -5.78 -9.80
CA VAL A 103 -1.06 -4.98 -9.26
C VAL A 103 -1.55 -3.71 -8.57
N ILE A 104 -2.49 -2.97 -9.17
CA ILE A 104 -3.03 -1.72 -8.59
C ILE A 104 -3.65 -1.99 -7.22
N VAL A 105 -4.56 -2.95 -7.12
CA VAL A 105 -5.27 -3.20 -5.86
C VAL A 105 -4.34 -3.77 -4.78
N TYR A 106 -3.34 -4.58 -5.18
CA TYR A 106 -2.34 -5.08 -4.24
C TYR A 106 -1.44 -3.98 -3.69
N ILE A 107 -0.91 -3.11 -4.55
CA ILE A 107 -0.04 -2.00 -4.11
C ILE A 107 -0.82 -1.06 -3.19
N PHE A 108 -2.08 -0.77 -3.51
CA PHE A 108 -2.94 0.04 -2.66
C PHE A 108 -3.21 -0.65 -1.30
N ALA A 109 -3.53 -1.96 -1.31
CA ALA A 109 -3.69 -2.73 -0.09
C ALA A 109 -2.43 -2.69 0.79
N TYR A 110 -1.25 -2.88 0.21
CA TYR A 110 0.01 -2.84 0.95
C TYR A 110 0.33 -1.44 1.51
N ALA A 111 -0.04 -0.38 0.82
CA ALA A 111 0.13 0.97 1.35
C ALA A 111 -0.78 1.22 2.58
N MET A 112 -2.04 0.75 2.53
CA MET A 112 -2.97 0.81 3.67
C MET A 112 -2.49 -0.04 4.85
N LEU A 113 -2.11 -1.30 4.60
CA LEU A 113 -1.66 -2.23 5.62
C LEU A 113 -0.31 -1.80 6.21
N GLY A 114 0.61 -1.27 5.40
CA GLY A 114 1.88 -0.70 5.85
C GLY A 114 1.67 0.51 6.77
N MET A 115 0.74 1.41 6.43
CA MET A 115 0.39 2.52 7.29
C MET A 115 -0.26 2.03 8.60
N SER A 116 -1.15 1.02 8.54
CA SER A 116 -1.75 0.43 9.74
C SER A 116 -0.72 -0.18 10.69
N ALA A 117 0.31 -0.84 10.14
CA ALA A 117 1.41 -1.39 10.91
C ALA A 117 2.20 -0.28 11.65
N ALA A 118 2.53 0.81 10.96
CA ALA A 118 3.19 1.96 11.59
C ALA A 118 2.33 2.59 12.70
N ILE A 119 1.01 2.72 12.48
CA ILE A 119 0.06 3.22 13.47
C ILE A 119 -0.01 2.28 14.69
N SER A 120 -0.02 0.98 14.47
CA SER A 120 -0.04 -0.03 15.53
C SER A 120 1.25 0.00 16.36
N LEU A 121 2.41 0.14 15.73
CA LEU A 121 3.69 0.32 16.43
C LEU A 121 3.71 1.60 17.28
N TYR A 122 3.19 2.70 16.75
CA TYR A 122 3.05 3.92 17.50
C TYR A 122 2.05 3.77 18.67
N GLY A 123 0.97 3.02 18.47
CA GLY A 123 0.02 2.65 19.53
C GLY A 123 0.69 1.87 20.64
N LEU A 124 1.49 0.85 20.33
CA LEU A 124 2.30 0.09 21.30
C LEU A 124 3.27 0.98 22.08
N TYR A 125 3.97 1.89 21.39
CA TYR A 125 4.84 2.86 22.06
C TYR A 125 4.07 3.75 23.04
N ARG A 126 2.86 4.19 22.71
CA ARG A 126 2.00 4.97 23.61
C ARG A 126 1.58 4.17 24.83
N ILE A 127 1.17 2.92 24.66
CA ILE A 127 0.82 2.02 25.77
C ILE A 127 2.02 1.82 26.69
N TYR A 128 3.20 1.57 26.13
CA TYR A 128 4.44 1.48 26.90
C TYR A 128 4.72 2.75 27.72
N LYS A 129 4.37 3.93 27.21
CA LYS A 129 4.46 5.23 27.90
C LYS A 129 3.23 5.52 28.78
N GLN A 130 2.40 4.52 29.09
CA GLN A 130 1.18 4.65 29.91
C GLN A 130 0.19 5.71 29.40
N LYS A 131 0.12 5.90 28.07
CA LYS A 131 -0.82 6.83 27.41
C LYS A 131 -1.89 6.03 26.67
N SER A 132 -3.14 6.53 26.68
CA SER A 132 -4.21 5.93 25.89
C SER A 132 -3.85 5.84 24.40
N ALA A 133 -4.14 4.69 23.81
CA ALA A 133 -3.91 4.41 22.40
C ALA A 133 -5.21 4.10 21.62
N ASP A 134 -6.37 4.07 22.27
CA ASP A 134 -7.63 3.57 21.71
C ASP A 134 -7.99 4.22 20.38
N LYS A 135 -8.03 5.56 20.33
CA LYS A 135 -8.33 6.31 19.10
C LYS A 135 -7.35 6.03 17.97
N ILE A 136 -6.08 5.78 18.29
CA ILE A 136 -5.03 5.51 17.31
C ILE A 136 -5.19 4.08 16.76
N LEU A 137 -5.47 3.13 17.63
CA LEU A 137 -5.73 1.75 17.24
C LEU A 137 -7.03 1.61 16.44
N ASP A 138 -8.05 2.43 16.70
CA ASP A 138 -9.25 2.49 15.85
C ASP A 138 -8.95 2.94 14.42
N VAL A 139 -8.00 3.87 14.24
CA VAL A 139 -7.53 4.25 12.90
C VAL A 139 -6.82 3.09 12.23
N ALA A 140 -5.96 2.37 12.96
CA ALA A 140 -5.30 1.17 12.43
C ALA A 140 -6.31 0.12 11.97
N ASP A 141 -7.36 -0.15 12.78
CA ASP A 141 -8.45 -1.08 12.44
C ASP A 141 -9.18 -0.68 11.14
N GLN A 142 -9.46 0.62 10.97
CA GLN A 142 -10.11 1.11 9.74
C GLN A 142 -9.24 0.87 8.50
N LEU A 143 -7.94 1.17 8.60
CA LEU A 143 -7.01 0.94 7.50
C LEU A 143 -6.82 -0.54 7.20
N ILE A 144 -6.82 -1.41 8.23
CA ILE A 144 -6.78 -2.85 8.05
C ILE A 144 -8.03 -3.33 7.30
N ASN A 145 -9.22 -2.89 7.69
CA ASN A 145 -10.45 -3.29 7.02
C ASN A 145 -10.47 -2.88 5.53
N ILE A 146 -10.06 -1.64 5.23
CA ILE A 146 -9.96 -1.16 3.84
C ILE A 146 -8.89 -1.95 3.10
N GLY A 147 -7.68 -2.05 3.66
CA GLY A 147 -6.56 -2.78 3.07
C GLY A 147 -6.87 -4.24 2.82
N TYR A 148 -7.59 -4.89 3.75
CA TYR A 148 -8.03 -6.28 3.62
C TYR A 148 -9.04 -6.48 2.49
N ALA A 149 -9.99 -5.56 2.30
CA ALA A 149 -10.91 -5.62 1.18
C ALA A 149 -10.17 -5.56 -0.17
N PHE A 150 -9.21 -4.63 -0.31
CA PHE A 150 -8.36 -4.53 -1.50
C PHE A 150 -7.41 -5.73 -1.65
N LEU A 151 -6.87 -6.27 -0.56
CA LEU A 151 -6.06 -7.50 -0.57
C LEU A 151 -6.87 -8.69 -1.12
N THR A 152 -8.13 -8.81 -0.71
CA THR A 152 -9.05 -9.86 -1.20
C THR A 152 -9.32 -9.71 -2.70
N LEU A 153 -9.62 -8.49 -3.16
CA LEU A 153 -9.74 -8.23 -4.60
C LEU A 153 -8.46 -8.55 -5.36
N GLY A 154 -7.30 -8.23 -4.76
CA GLY A 154 -6.00 -8.55 -5.32
C GLY A 154 -5.76 -10.05 -5.49
N LEU A 155 -6.18 -10.88 -4.51
CA LEU A 155 -6.14 -12.34 -4.63
C LEU A 155 -7.02 -12.83 -5.79
N LEU A 156 -8.25 -12.31 -5.91
CA LEU A 156 -9.17 -12.69 -6.98
C LEU A 156 -8.62 -12.34 -8.37
N PHE A 157 -8.15 -11.10 -8.55
CA PHE A 157 -7.55 -10.68 -9.82
C PHE A 157 -6.25 -11.43 -10.11
N GLY A 158 -5.48 -11.77 -9.07
CA GLY A 158 -4.27 -12.60 -9.19
C GLY A 158 -4.56 -14.01 -9.67
N ALA A 159 -5.64 -14.62 -9.18
CA ALA A 159 -6.08 -15.93 -9.64
C ALA A 159 -6.54 -15.90 -11.12
N LEU A 160 -7.26 -14.85 -11.54
CA LEU A 160 -7.66 -14.65 -12.94
C LEU A 160 -6.44 -14.44 -13.83
N TRP A 161 -5.48 -13.64 -13.37
CA TRP A 161 -4.21 -13.44 -14.06
C TRP A 161 -3.42 -14.76 -14.20
N ALA A 162 -3.31 -15.53 -13.12
CA ALA A 162 -2.60 -16.80 -13.10
C ALA A 162 -3.23 -17.80 -14.08
N LYS A 163 -4.58 -17.84 -14.15
CA LYS A 163 -5.29 -18.68 -15.11
C LYS A 163 -4.95 -18.35 -16.55
N GLU A 164 -4.89 -17.06 -16.89
CA GLU A 164 -4.56 -16.62 -18.24
C GLU A 164 -3.08 -16.83 -18.57
N ALA A 165 -2.18 -16.55 -17.62
CA ALA A 165 -0.74 -16.59 -17.84
C ALA A 165 -0.15 -18.02 -17.80
N TRP A 166 -0.68 -18.90 -16.95
CA TRP A 166 -0.11 -20.23 -16.66
C TRP A 166 -1.12 -21.39 -16.77
N GLY A 167 -2.38 -21.12 -17.06
CA GLY A 167 -3.42 -22.14 -17.22
C GLY A 167 -4.08 -22.62 -15.91
N HIS A 168 -3.65 -22.14 -14.74
CA HIS A 168 -4.15 -22.54 -13.43
C HIS A 168 -4.53 -21.31 -12.62
N TYR A 169 -5.62 -21.39 -11.82
CA TYR A 169 -6.01 -20.31 -10.91
C TYR A 169 -5.10 -20.20 -9.69
N TRP A 170 -4.54 -21.35 -9.24
CA TRP A 170 -3.77 -21.47 -8.02
C TRP A 170 -2.91 -22.72 -8.03
N THR A 171 -1.63 -22.60 -7.69
CA THR A 171 -0.65 -23.71 -7.72
C THR A 171 0.07 -23.92 -6.41
N TRP A 172 -0.22 -23.11 -5.40
CA TRP A 172 0.49 -23.10 -4.12
C TRP A 172 1.98 -22.78 -4.24
N ASP A 173 2.34 -21.96 -5.22
CA ASP A 173 3.70 -21.46 -5.27
C ASP A 173 4.02 -20.62 -4.02
N PRO A 174 5.30 -20.30 -3.74
CA PRO A 174 5.68 -19.54 -2.55
C PRO A 174 5.01 -18.17 -2.44
N LYS A 175 4.75 -17.49 -3.56
CA LYS A 175 4.08 -16.15 -3.56
C LYS A 175 2.61 -16.28 -3.22
N GLU A 176 1.93 -17.23 -3.84
CA GLU A 176 0.52 -17.53 -3.56
C GLU A 176 0.33 -17.97 -2.11
N THR A 177 1.18 -18.86 -1.63
CA THR A 177 1.16 -19.39 -0.26
C THR A 177 1.33 -18.24 0.76
N TRP A 178 2.31 -17.35 0.58
CA TRP A 178 2.51 -16.21 1.47
C TRP A 178 1.39 -15.18 1.38
N ALA A 179 0.82 -14.97 0.20
CA ALA A 179 -0.35 -14.11 0.02
C ALA A 179 -1.55 -14.66 0.79
N PHE A 180 -1.80 -15.97 0.74
CA PHE A 180 -2.86 -16.63 1.49
C PHE A 180 -2.63 -16.58 3.01
N ILE A 181 -1.40 -16.87 3.48
CA ILE A 181 -1.05 -16.76 4.90
C ILE A 181 -1.29 -15.34 5.42
N THR A 182 -0.89 -14.33 4.65
CA THR A 182 -1.12 -12.93 5.00
C THR A 182 -2.61 -12.61 5.07
N TRP A 183 -3.39 -13.07 4.10
CA TRP A 183 -4.82 -12.87 4.06
C TRP A 183 -5.53 -13.52 5.26
N VAL A 184 -5.19 -14.77 5.60
CA VAL A 184 -5.73 -15.47 6.78
C VAL A 184 -5.31 -14.75 8.07
N GLY A 185 -4.07 -14.28 8.18
CA GLY A 185 -3.59 -13.55 9.36
C GLY A 185 -4.42 -12.30 9.63
N TYR A 186 -4.70 -11.49 8.61
CA TYR A 186 -5.57 -10.33 8.76
C TYR A 186 -7.03 -10.71 9.03
N LEU A 187 -7.53 -11.80 8.44
CA LEU A 187 -8.88 -12.31 8.72
C LEU A 187 -9.04 -12.66 10.20
N ILE A 188 -8.08 -13.39 10.78
CA ILE A 188 -8.06 -13.74 12.20
C ILE A 188 -8.03 -12.48 13.06
N TYR A 189 -7.16 -11.52 12.72
CA TYR A 189 -7.06 -10.24 13.43
C TYR A 189 -8.39 -9.49 13.45
N ILE A 190 -9.06 -9.35 12.29
CA ILE A 190 -10.34 -8.64 12.14
C ILE A 190 -11.40 -9.30 13.02
N HIS A 191 -11.53 -10.63 12.99
CA HIS A 191 -12.49 -11.35 13.82
C HIS A 191 -12.19 -11.22 15.31
N TYR A 192 -10.94 -11.29 15.70
CA TYR A 192 -10.51 -11.09 17.08
C TYR A 192 -10.88 -9.69 17.57
N ARG A 193 -10.59 -8.65 16.81
CA ARG A 193 -10.90 -7.26 17.17
C ARG A 193 -12.40 -7.02 17.25
N TYR A 194 -13.16 -7.53 16.29
CA TYR A 194 -14.62 -7.42 16.29
C TYR A 194 -15.26 -8.05 17.53
N LYS A 195 -14.84 -9.27 17.90
CA LYS A 195 -15.33 -9.98 19.08
C LYS A 195 -15.01 -9.25 20.39
N HIS A 196 -13.83 -8.60 20.48
CA HIS A 196 -13.44 -7.90 21.71
C HIS A 196 -14.09 -6.53 21.82
N LYS A 197 -14.29 -5.81 20.72
CA LYS A 197 -15.09 -4.56 20.74
C LYS A 197 -16.54 -4.81 21.15
N ALA A 198 -17.17 -5.86 20.65
CA ALA A 198 -18.54 -6.21 21.00
C ALA A 198 -18.73 -6.62 22.48
N LYS A 199 -17.69 -7.03 23.18
CA LYS A 199 -17.75 -7.34 24.63
C LYS A 199 -17.60 -6.13 25.54
N ASN A 200 -17.10 -5.02 25.03
CA ASN A 200 -16.88 -3.78 25.78
C ASN A 200 -17.96 -2.72 25.53
N LEU A 201 -19.03 -3.07 24.77
CA LEU A 201 -20.28 -2.33 24.58
C LEU A 201 -21.38 -2.93 25.48
#